data_551351aba1a2fb6aead8e55b7870c8e0
#
_entry.id   551351aba1a2fb6aead8e55b7870c8e0
#
_cell.length_a   1.000
_cell.length_b   1.000
_cell.length_c   1.000
_cell.angle_alpha   90.00
_cell.angle_beta   90.00
_cell.angle_gamma   90.00
#
_symmetry.space_group_name_H-M   'P 1'
#
loop_
_entity.id
_entity.type
_entity.pdbx_description
1 polymer ?
#
loop_
_entity_poly.entity_id
_entity_poly.type
_entity_poly.pdbx_seq_one_letter_code
_entity_poly.pdbx_strand_id
1 'polypeptide(L)'
;MTQRRAVVTGGAGFIGSHAVDKLLEKDFTVRVIDDLRSGRIDNLKHVLDRPDVEFFETDICQLPPDSPIFAGTDLVLHFAGVGDIVPSIEHPAQYMRNNVIGTVCTLEASRNAEVRQFIYAASSSCYGDNPPTPTGEYAPLDPAYPYALSKYQGEQAALHWAKVYGMSVNSIRIFNAYGT
;
A
#
# COMPACT_ATOMS: atom_id res chain seq x y z
N MET A 1 -21.46 19.04 0.48
CA MET A 1 -20.41 18.25 -0.22
C MET A 1 -20.32 16.91 0.48
N THR A 2 -20.34 15.81 -0.25
CA THR A 2 -20.11 14.48 0.36
C THR A 2 -18.67 14.44 0.87
N GLN A 3 -18.49 14.04 2.13
CA GLN A 3 -17.16 13.89 2.73
C GLN A 3 -16.39 12.81 1.98
N ARG A 4 -15.15 13.12 1.56
CA ARG A 4 -14.27 12.18 0.85
C ARG A 4 -13.80 11.08 1.78
N ARG A 5 -13.68 9.88 1.25
CA ARG A 5 -13.24 8.71 2.01
C ARG A 5 -11.95 8.12 1.44
N ALA A 6 -11.02 7.79 2.32
CA ALA A 6 -9.81 7.08 1.98
C ALA A 6 -9.70 5.74 2.72
N VAL A 7 -9.09 4.76 2.07
CA VAL A 7 -8.59 3.53 2.71
C VAL A 7 -7.07 3.58 2.72
N VAL A 8 -6.47 3.32 3.86
CA VAL A 8 -5.01 3.22 4.02
C VAL A 8 -4.68 1.80 4.49
N THR A 9 -4.10 0.99 3.62
CA THR A 9 -3.59 -0.32 4.02
C THR A 9 -2.16 -0.19 4.53
N GLY A 10 -1.79 -0.93 5.57
CA GLY A 10 -0.52 -0.74 6.27
C GLY A 10 -0.49 0.58 7.06
N GLY A 11 -1.66 1.06 7.49
CA GLY A 11 -1.79 2.37 8.12
C GLY A 11 -1.26 2.47 9.53
N ALA A 12 -1.01 1.35 10.21
CA ALA A 12 -0.30 1.32 11.50
C ALA A 12 1.23 1.28 11.36
N GLY A 13 1.75 1.21 10.12
CA GLY A 13 3.17 1.31 9.80
C GLY A 13 3.68 2.75 9.84
N PHE A 14 5.00 2.94 9.67
CA PHE A 14 5.65 4.25 9.71
C PHE A 14 5.08 5.22 8.68
N ILE A 15 5.13 4.89 7.39
CA ILE A 15 4.64 5.78 6.32
C ILE A 15 3.11 5.88 6.37
N GLY A 16 2.43 4.75 6.62
CA GLY A 16 0.97 4.69 6.63
C GLY A 16 0.33 5.57 7.69
N SER A 17 0.87 5.62 8.91
CA SER A 17 0.34 6.45 10.00
C SER A 17 0.44 7.94 9.70
N HIS A 18 1.56 8.39 9.15
CA HIS A 18 1.69 9.77 8.69
C HIS A 18 0.75 10.11 7.52
N ALA A 19 0.48 9.14 6.64
CA ALA A 19 -0.49 9.32 5.57
C ALA A 19 -1.92 9.45 6.13
N VAL A 20 -2.28 8.69 7.17
CA VAL A 20 -3.55 8.84 7.90
C VAL A 20 -3.69 10.26 8.42
N ASP A 21 -2.69 10.78 9.13
CA ASP A 21 -2.71 12.15 9.67
C ASP A 21 -2.92 13.19 8.55
N LYS A 22 -2.20 13.06 7.44
CA LYS A 22 -2.31 13.99 6.31
C LYS A 22 -3.67 13.92 5.60
N LEU A 23 -4.33 12.77 5.59
CA LEU A 23 -5.67 12.63 5.05
C LEU A 23 -6.70 13.29 5.97
N LEU A 24 -6.58 13.11 7.28
CA LEU A 24 -7.44 13.77 8.27
C LEU A 24 -7.30 15.29 8.24
N GLU A 25 -6.08 15.83 8.08
CA GLU A 25 -5.84 17.26 7.86
C GLU A 25 -6.52 17.80 6.59
N LYS A 26 -6.86 16.93 5.64
CA LYS A 26 -7.52 17.27 4.38
C LYS A 26 -9.01 16.90 4.36
N ASP A 27 -9.61 16.72 5.53
CA ASP A 27 -11.04 16.43 5.74
C ASP A 27 -11.51 15.12 5.07
N PHE A 28 -10.66 14.10 4.98
CA PHE A 28 -11.09 12.76 4.63
C PHE A 28 -11.61 12.01 5.86
N THR A 29 -12.60 11.13 5.66
CA THR A 29 -12.79 10.00 6.56
C THR A 29 -11.80 8.92 6.16
N VAL A 30 -11.16 8.27 7.14
CA VAL A 30 -10.08 7.31 6.88
C VAL A 30 -10.43 5.96 7.46
N ARG A 31 -10.39 4.93 6.62
CA ARG A 31 -10.41 3.53 7.02
C ARG A 31 -9.00 2.97 6.95
N VAL A 32 -8.52 2.45 8.06
CA VAL A 32 -7.18 1.87 8.18
C VAL A 32 -7.30 0.35 8.20
N ILE A 33 -6.52 -0.32 7.37
CA ILE A 33 -6.37 -1.79 7.37
C ILE A 33 -4.92 -2.11 7.71
N ASP A 34 -4.71 -2.89 8.77
CA ASP A 34 -3.39 -3.37 9.18
C ASP A 34 -3.54 -4.67 9.96
N ASP A 35 -2.65 -5.63 9.81
CA ASP A 35 -2.67 -6.89 10.56
C ASP A 35 -1.76 -6.84 11.81
N LEU A 36 -1.16 -5.68 12.08
CA LEU A 36 -0.25 -5.40 13.20
C LEU A 36 0.98 -6.33 13.27
N ARG A 37 1.29 -7.08 12.20
CA ARG A 37 2.47 -7.94 12.14
C ARG A 37 3.77 -7.14 12.19
N SER A 38 3.80 -5.98 11.54
CA SER A 38 4.93 -5.03 11.53
C SER A 38 4.51 -3.64 11.96
N GLY A 39 3.25 -3.27 11.76
CA GLY A 39 2.64 -2.05 12.23
C GLY A 39 2.44 -2.05 13.75
N ARG A 40 2.30 -0.87 14.33
CA ARG A 40 2.03 -0.68 15.76
C ARG A 40 0.78 0.18 15.93
N ILE A 41 -0.20 -0.32 16.66
CA ILE A 41 -1.42 0.45 16.96
C ILE A 41 -1.09 1.77 17.66
N ASP A 42 0.02 1.84 18.38
CA ASP A 42 0.51 3.04 19.04
C ASP A 42 0.73 4.22 18.10
N ASN A 43 1.06 3.95 16.83
CA ASN A 43 1.23 4.99 15.80
C ASN A 43 -0.09 5.70 15.46
N LEU A 44 -1.23 5.11 15.83
CA LEU A 44 -2.57 5.63 15.54
C LEU A 44 -3.33 6.07 16.80
N LYS A 45 -2.79 5.88 18.02
CA LYS A 45 -3.50 6.15 19.28
C LYS A 45 -4.14 7.54 19.35
N HIS A 46 -3.49 8.54 18.77
CA HIS A 46 -3.95 9.93 18.80
C HIS A 46 -5.16 10.19 17.88
N VAL A 47 -5.51 9.24 17.01
CA VAL A 47 -6.62 9.39 16.06
C VAL A 47 -7.70 8.29 16.16
N LEU A 48 -7.46 7.18 16.89
CA LEU A 48 -8.40 6.05 16.96
C LEU A 48 -9.78 6.39 17.51
N ASP A 49 -9.86 7.35 18.44
CA ASP A 49 -11.13 7.76 19.05
C ASP A 49 -11.91 8.79 18.21
N ARG A 50 -11.38 9.18 17.06
CA ARG A 50 -12.02 10.14 16.16
C ARG A 50 -13.18 9.48 15.40
N PRO A 51 -14.32 10.18 15.22
CA PRO A 51 -15.47 9.65 14.48
C PRO A 51 -15.23 9.49 12.97
N ASP A 52 -14.17 10.11 12.44
CA ASP A 52 -13.76 10.07 11.04
C ASP A 52 -12.65 9.04 10.78
N VAL A 53 -12.33 8.17 11.76
CA VAL A 53 -11.35 7.07 11.65
C VAL A 53 -11.99 5.74 12.00
N GLU A 54 -11.81 4.74 11.15
CA GLU A 54 -12.18 3.35 11.42
C GLU A 54 -10.95 2.46 11.26
N PHE A 55 -10.64 1.61 12.23
CA PHE A 55 -9.52 0.67 12.17
C PHE A 55 -10.02 -0.77 12.00
N PHE A 56 -9.43 -1.48 11.05
CA PHE A 56 -9.71 -2.89 10.75
C PHE A 56 -8.43 -3.71 10.90
N GLU A 57 -8.35 -4.52 11.94
CA GLU A 57 -7.25 -5.48 12.11
C GLU A 57 -7.47 -6.65 11.16
N THR A 58 -6.83 -6.61 9.99
CA THR A 58 -7.10 -7.56 8.90
C THR A 58 -5.86 -7.76 8.02
N ASP A 59 -5.53 -9.03 7.72
CA ASP A 59 -4.56 -9.41 6.69
C ASP A 59 -5.15 -9.11 5.30
N ILE A 60 -4.48 -8.26 4.53
CA ILE A 60 -4.92 -7.88 3.18
C ILE A 60 -5.05 -9.08 2.22
N CYS A 61 -4.33 -10.19 2.49
CA CYS A 61 -4.44 -11.42 1.72
C CYS A 61 -5.76 -12.18 1.96
N GLN A 62 -6.54 -11.78 2.95
CA GLN A 62 -7.84 -12.35 3.29
C GLN A 62 -9.01 -11.44 2.92
N LEU A 63 -8.75 -10.29 2.31
CA LEU A 63 -9.80 -9.39 1.85
C LEU A 63 -10.64 -10.06 0.77
N PRO A 64 -11.96 -10.18 0.97
CA PRO A 64 -12.83 -10.62 -0.09
C PRO A 64 -12.97 -9.53 -1.18
N PRO A 65 -13.21 -9.91 -2.44
CA PRO A 65 -13.33 -8.95 -3.53
C PRO A 65 -14.47 -7.93 -3.36
N ASP A 66 -15.50 -8.27 -2.59
CA ASP A 66 -16.65 -7.44 -2.26
C ASP A 66 -16.57 -6.84 -0.84
N SER A 67 -15.37 -6.68 -0.32
CA SER A 67 -15.16 -6.17 1.03
C SER A 67 -15.86 -4.83 1.29
N PRO A 68 -16.75 -4.72 2.28
CA PRO A 68 -17.47 -3.49 2.58
C PRO A 68 -16.56 -2.36 3.06
N ILE A 69 -15.32 -2.67 3.45
CA ILE A 69 -14.33 -1.68 3.88
C ILE A 69 -14.04 -0.66 2.76
N PHE A 70 -14.17 -1.07 1.50
CA PHE A 70 -13.90 -0.20 0.34
C PHE A 70 -15.14 0.56 -0.17
N ALA A 71 -16.33 0.29 0.37
CA ALA A 71 -17.57 0.92 -0.11
C ALA A 71 -17.52 2.46 0.00
N GLY A 72 -17.77 3.14 -1.13
CA GLY A 72 -17.78 4.60 -1.23
C GLY A 72 -16.41 5.26 -1.03
N THR A 73 -15.34 4.53 -1.29
CA THR A 73 -13.96 5.03 -1.18
C THR A 73 -13.54 5.82 -2.41
N ASP A 74 -13.01 7.02 -2.21
CA ASP A 74 -12.46 7.86 -3.28
C ASP A 74 -10.98 7.55 -3.54
N LEU A 75 -10.21 7.21 -2.49
CA LEU A 75 -8.76 7.06 -2.55
C LEU A 75 -8.30 5.84 -1.75
N VAL A 76 -7.47 5.02 -2.36
CA VAL A 76 -6.72 3.97 -1.65
C VAL A 76 -5.24 4.33 -1.65
N LEU A 77 -4.62 4.34 -0.47
CA LEU A 77 -3.17 4.38 -0.28
C LEU A 77 -2.71 3.00 0.19
N HIS A 78 -2.01 2.29 -0.68
CA HIS A 78 -1.61 0.91 -0.41
C HIS A 78 -0.16 0.84 0.04
N PHE A 79 0.05 0.88 1.37
CA PHE A 79 1.36 0.73 2.02
C PHE A 79 1.57 -0.65 2.64
N ALA A 80 0.50 -1.45 2.80
CA ALA A 80 0.62 -2.79 3.35
C ALA A 80 1.61 -3.63 2.57
N GLY A 81 2.54 -4.25 3.29
CA GLY A 81 3.58 -5.08 2.72
C GLY A 81 4.67 -5.36 3.75
N VAL A 82 5.45 -6.39 3.49
CA VAL A 82 6.60 -6.74 4.33
C VAL A 82 7.85 -6.16 3.69
N GLY A 83 8.62 -5.38 4.47
CA GLY A 83 9.92 -4.83 4.12
C GLY A 83 11.07 -5.76 4.49
N ASP A 84 12.27 -5.21 4.47
CA ASP A 84 13.56 -5.82 4.80
C ASP A 84 14.12 -6.83 3.79
N ILE A 85 15.42 -6.73 3.56
CA ILE A 85 16.13 -7.51 2.53
C ILE A 85 16.43 -8.93 3.06
N VAL A 86 17.12 -9.01 4.20
CA VAL A 86 17.63 -10.30 4.73
C VAL A 86 16.50 -11.28 5.01
N PRO A 87 15.43 -10.92 5.74
CA PRO A 87 14.30 -11.84 5.94
C PRO A 87 13.61 -12.24 4.65
N SER A 88 13.69 -11.42 3.59
CA SER A 88 13.11 -11.81 2.29
C SER A 88 13.83 -12.96 1.63
N ILE A 89 15.15 -13.09 1.86
CA ILE A 89 15.96 -14.20 1.36
C ILE A 89 15.64 -15.48 2.14
N GLU A 90 15.41 -15.36 3.43
CA GLU A 90 15.08 -16.50 4.31
C GLU A 90 13.64 -17.01 4.12
N HIS A 91 12.70 -16.08 3.86
CA HIS A 91 11.26 -16.37 3.78
C HIS A 91 10.61 -15.83 2.51
N PRO A 92 11.10 -16.14 1.30
CA PRO A 92 10.66 -15.48 0.05
C PRO A 92 9.17 -15.70 -0.24
N ALA A 93 8.61 -16.86 0.08
CA ALA A 93 7.19 -17.15 -0.14
C ALA A 93 6.27 -16.23 0.66
N GLN A 94 6.67 -15.81 1.86
CA GLN A 94 5.90 -14.86 2.69
C GLN A 94 5.88 -13.48 2.03
N TYR A 95 6.99 -13.04 1.46
CA TYR A 95 7.07 -11.76 0.75
C TYR A 95 6.20 -11.75 -0.51
N MET A 96 6.25 -12.83 -1.30
CA MET A 96 5.38 -12.98 -2.47
C MET A 96 3.90 -12.99 -2.07
N ARG A 97 3.53 -13.75 -1.03
CA ARG A 97 2.15 -13.77 -0.55
C ARG A 97 1.69 -12.37 -0.12
N ASN A 98 2.44 -11.70 0.75
CA ASN A 98 2.01 -10.42 1.31
C ASN A 98 2.06 -9.29 0.26
N ASN A 99 3.17 -9.14 -0.46
CA ASN A 99 3.40 -7.99 -1.33
C ASN A 99 2.77 -8.15 -2.72
N VAL A 100 2.54 -9.38 -3.19
CA VAL A 100 1.93 -9.62 -4.51
C VAL A 100 0.46 -10.02 -4.35
N ILE A 101 0.18 -11.13 -3.65
CA ILE A 101 -1.20 -11.60 -3.50
C ILE A 101 -2.03 -10.61 -2.68
N GLY A 102 -1.49 -10.06 -1.58
CA GLY A 102 -2.16 -9.01 -0.80
C GLY A 102 -2.49 -7.77 -1.63
N THR A 103 -1.57 -7.36 -2.51
CA THR A 103 -1.83 -6.25 -3.46
C THR A 103 -2.96 -6.61 -4.43
N VAL A 104 -2.97 -7.83 -4.99
CA VAL A 104 -4.03 -8.28 -5.89
C VAL A 104 -5.39 -8.31 -5.18
N CYS A 105 -5.47 -8.82 -3.95
CA CYS A 105 -6.71 -8.80 -3.17
C CYS A 105 -7.21 -7.37 -2.92
N THR A 106 -6.30 -6.45 -2.60
CA THR A 106 -6.64 -5.03 -2.39
C THR A 106 -7.11 -4.35 -3.69
N LEU A 107 -6.47 -4.66 -4.83
CA LEU A 107 -6.87 -4.17 -6.14
C LEU A 107 -8.25 -4.68 -6.55
N GLU A 108 -8.58 -5.96 -6.32
CA GLU A 108 -9.90 -6.52 -6.62
C GLU A 108 -11.00 -5.90 -5.75
N ALA A 109 -10.76 -5.73 -4.45
CA ALA A 109 -11.69 -5.05 -3.57
C ALA A 109 -11.90 -3.58 -4.00
N SER A 110 -10.83 -2.89 -4.39
CA SER A 110 -10.88 -1.52 -4.89
C SER A 110 -11.64 -1.41 -6.21
N ARG A 111 -11.42 -2.35 -7.13
CA ARG A 111 -12.09 -2.40 -8.43
C ARG A 111 -13.60 -2.62 -8.26
N ASN A 112 -13.99 -3.58 -7.43
CA ASN A 112 -15.40 -3.90 -7.21
C ASN A 112 -16.16 -2.78 -6.48
N ALA A 113 -15.45 -2.00 -5.66
CA ALA A 113 -16.00 -0.82 -4.97
C ALA A 113 -15.94 0.46 -5.83
N GLU A 114 -15.48 0.39 -7.08
CA GLU A 114 -15.35 1.52 -8.01
C GLU A 114 -14.51 2.67 -7.43
N VAL A 115 -13.42 2.32 -6.72
CA VAL A 115 -12.49 3.31 -6.15
C VAL A 115 -11.94 4.24 -7.23
N ARG A 116 -11.99 5.55 -6.99
CA ARG A 116 -11.58 6.54 -7.98
C ARG A 116 -10.10 6.61 -8.23
N GLN A 117 -9.30 6.42 -7.17
CA GLN A 117 -7.85 6.55 -7.22
C GLN A 117 -7.18 5.50 -6.35
N PHE A 118 -6.23 4.76 -6.91
CA PHE A 118 -5.38 3.81 -6.19
C PHE A 118 -3.92 4.23 -6.28
N ILE A 119 -3.24 4.37 -5.16
CA ILE A 119 -1.81 4.69 -5.09
C ILE A 119 -1.07 3.51 -4.47
N TYR A 120 -0.17 2.93 -5.25
CA TYR A 120 0.69 1.83 -4.83
C TYR A 120 2.04 2.33 -4.33
N ALA A 121 2.41 1.97 -3.12
CA ALA A 121 3.75 2.19 -2.60
C ALA A 121 4.70 1.11 -3.15
N ALA A 122 5.38 1.41 -4.23
CA ALA A 122 6.49 0.63 -4.76
C ALA A 122 7.80 0.95 -4.01
N SER A 123 8.91 0.48 -4.51
CA SER A 123 10.23 0.65 -3.87
C SER A 123 11.31 0.97 -4.88
N SER A 124 12.24 1.82 -4.51
CA SER A 124 13.47 2.06 -5.27
C SER A 124 14.34 0.80 -5.44
N SER A 125 14.18 -0.19 -4.57
CA SER A 125 14.87 -1.48 -4.69
C SER A 125 14.55 -2.22 -5.99
N CYS A 126 13.47 -1.84 -6.68
CA CYS A 126 13.14 -2.37 -8.00
C CYS A 126 14.18 -2.02 -9.07
N TYR A 127 14.98 -0.97 -8.87
CA TYR A 127 16.06 -0.58 -9.80
C TYR A 127 17.33 -1.44 -9.68
N GLY A 128 17.41 -2.33 -8.69
CA GLY A 128 18.57 -3.18 -8.45
C GLY A 128 19.68 -2.50 -7.65
N ASP A 129 20.86 -3.15 -7.63
CA ASP A 129 21.98 -2.73 -6.77
C ASP A 129 22.82 -1.60 -7.38
N ASN A 130 22.82 -1.43 -8.69
CA ASN A 130 23.65 -0.47 -9.39
C ASN A 130 22.86 0.39 -10.40
N PRO A 131 21.83 1.13 -9.95
CA PRO A 131 21.09 1.99 -10.85
C PRO A 131 21.93 3.19 -11.31
N PRO A 132 21.63 3.78 -12.48
CA PRO A 132 22.28 5.01 -12.90
C PRO A 132 22.01 6.14 -11.90
N THR A 133 22.98 7.03 -11.71
CA THR A 133 22.86 8.18 -10.80
C THR A 133 22.96 9.49 -11.59
N PRO A 134 21.92 10.36 -11.54
CA PRO A 134 20.64 10.19 -10.84
C PRO A 134 19.73 9.13 -11.47
N THR A 135 18.93 8.44 -10.63
CA THR A 135 18.00 7.41 -11.09
C THR A 135 16.69 8.04 -11.59
N GLY A 136 16.47 8.00 -12.89
CA GLY A 136 15.22 8.46 -13.50
C GLY A 136 14.12 7.39 -13.40
N GLU A 137 12.84 7.79 -13.53
CA GLU A 137 11.70 6.88 -13.47
C GLU A 137 11.70 5.78 -14.54
N TYR A 138 12.36 6.04 -15.68
CA TYR A 138 12.51 5.09 -16.80
C TYR A 138 13.81 4.27 -16.75
N ALA A 139 14.57 4.36 -15.66
CA ALA A 139 15.76 3.53 -15.49
C ALA A 139 15.38 2.04 -15.53
N PRO A 140 16.25 1.16 -16.04
CA PRO A 140 16.00 -0.28 -16.06
C PRO A 140 15.65 -0.82 -14.67
N LEU A 141 14.75 -1.80 -14.63
CA LEU A 141 14.34 -2.47 -13.40
C LEU A 141 15.01 -3.83 -13.34
N ASP A 142 15.79 -4.06 -12.30
CA ASP A 142 16.59 -5.28 -12.09
C ASP A 142 16.56 -5.70 -10.61
N PRO A 143 15.40 -6.16 -10.10
CA PRO A 143 15.24 -6.51 -8.69
C PRO A 143 16.19 -7.65 -8.28
N ALA A 144 17.13 -7.36 -7.37
CA ALA A 144 18.23 -8.28 -7.04
C ALA A 144 17.88 -9.32 -5.94
N TYR A 145 16.78 -9.15 -5.21
CA TYR A 145 16.39 -10.04 -4.09
C TYR A 145 14.87 -10.13 -3.94
N PRO A 146 14.36 -11.12 -3.19
CA PRO A 146 12.92 -11.44 -3.13
C PRO A 146 12.02 -10.26 -2.71
N TYR A 147 12.45 -9.41 -1.76
CA TYR A 147 11.69 -8.21 -1.42
C TYR A 147 11.54 -7.29 -2.64
N ALA A 148 12.65 -6.95 -3.30
CA ALA A 148 12.65 -6.10 -4.49
C ALA A 148 11.76 -6.67 -5.60
N LEU A 149 11.88 -8.00 -5.86
CA LEU A 149 11.05 -8.69 -6.83
C LEU A 149 9.56 -8.64 -6.47
N SER A 150 9.21 -8.85 -5.21
CA SER A 150 7.82 -8.81 -4.75
C SER A 150 7.20 -7.42 -4.89
N LYS A 151 7.95 -6.35 -4.60
CA LYS A 151 7.51 -4.97 -4.81
C LYS A 151 7.36 -4.63 -6.28
N TYR A 152 8.28 -5.09 -7.12
CA TYR A 152 8.19 -4.95 -8.58
C TYR A 152 6.95 -5.68 -9.13
N GLN A 153 6.70 -6.92 -8.73
CA GLN A 153 5.52 -7.68 -9.18
C GLN A 153 4.22 -7.06 -8.71
N GLY A 154 4.16 -6.54 -7.48
CA GLY A 154 3.01 -5.78 -6.99
C GLY A 154 2.76 -4.50 -7.81
N GLU A 155 3.82 -3.78 -8.18
CA GLU A 155 3.73 -2.63 -9.09
C GLU A 155 3.19 -3.03 -10.46
N GLN A 156 3.71 -4.13 -11.04
CA GLN A 156 3.23 -4.64 -12.33
C GLN A 156 1.75 -5.04 -12.26
N ALA A 157 1.31 -5.68 -11.19
CA ALA A 157 -0.09 -5.98 -10.96
C ALA A 157 -0.94 -4.70 -10.93
N ALA A 158 -0.55 -3.70 -10.15
CA ALA A 158 -1.27 -2.44 -10.00
C ALA A 158 -1.42 -1.69 -11.34
N LEU A 159 -0.32 -1.58 -12.10
CA LEU A 159 -0.34 -0.96 -13.43
C LEU A 159 -1.12 -1.80 -14.47
N HIS A 160 -1.12 -3.12 -14.33
CA HIS A 160 -1.93 -4.00 -15.18
C HIS A 160 -3.43 -3.82 -14.93
N TRP A 161 -3.87 -3.68 -13.67
CA TRP A 161 -5.26 -3.35 -13.32
C TRP A 161 -5.71 -2.02 -13.93
N ALA A 162 -4.84 -1.00 -13.93
CA ALA A 162 -5.10 0.26 -14.62
C ALA A 162 -5.38 0.02 -16.12
N LYS A 163 -4.53 -0.76 -16.77
CA LYS A 163 -4.61 -1.02 -18.22
C LYS A 163 -5.84 -1.86 -18.61
N VAL A 164 -6.14 -2.90 -17.84
CA VAL A 164 -7.17 -3.90 -18.20
C VAL A 164 -8.56 -3.46 -17.74
N TYR A 165 -8.66 -2.88 -16.55
CA TYR A 165 -9.94 -2.54 -15.93
C TYR A 165 -10.24 -1.04 -15.90
N GLY A 166 -9.34 -0.20 -16.43
CA GLY A 166 -9.54 1.24 -16.49
C GLY A 166 -9.45 1.96 -15.13
N MET A 167 -8.85 1.31 -14.13
CA MET A 167 -8.64 1.93 -12.82
C MET A 167 -7.63 3.08 -12.91
N SER A 168 -7.87 4.16 -12.17
CA SER A 168 -6.86 5.20 -11.99
C SER A 168 -5.82 4.74 -10.96
N VAL A 169 -4.65 4.36 -11.42
CA VAL A 169 -3.55 3.85 -10.57
C VAL A 169 -2.30 4.68 -10.76
N ASN A 170 -1.66 5.06 -9.66
CA ASN A 170 -0.30 5.59 -9.64
C ASN A 170 0.60 4.69 -8.81
N SER A 171 1.84 4.52 -9.24
CA SER A 171 2.89 3.86 -8.46
C SER A 171 3.94 4.88 -8.02
N ILE A 172 4.35 4.80 -6.75
CA ILE A 172 5.38 5.67 -6.17
C ILE A 172 6.54 4.79 -5.70
N ARG A 173 7.68 4.84 -6.39
CA ARG A 173 8.89 4.13 -5.96
C ARG A 173 9.61 4.93 -4.89
N ILE A 174 9.30 4.59 -3.65
CA ILE A 174 9.85 5.26 -2.47
C ILE A 174 11.31 4.86 -2.30
N PHE A 175 12.19 5.84 -2.13
CA PHE A 175 13.58 5.66 -1.74
C PHE A 175 13.66 5.52 -0.21
N ASN A 176 14.53 6.29 0.47
CA ASN A 176 14.65 6.22 1.91
C ASN A 176 13.66 7.16 2.60
N ALA A 177 12.64 6.61 3.25
CA ALA A 177 11.76 7.37 4.11
C ALA A 177 12.36 7.46 5.51
N TYR A 178 12.42 8.67 6.07
CA TYR A 178 12.91 8.92 7.43
C TYR A 178 12.13 10.07 8.08
N GLY A 179 12.10 10.10 9.39
CA GLY A 179 11.40 11.11 10.17
C GLY A 179 11.09 10.62 11.58
N THR A 180 10.27 11.39 12.29
CA THR A 180 9.80 11.10 13.67
C THR A 180 8.42 10.47 13.62
#